data_931a1d5450448b9db88f25e5a1bfa309
#
_entry.id   931a1d5450448b9db88f25e5a1bfa309
#
_cell.length_a   1.000
_cell.length_b   1.000
_cell.length_c   1.000
_cell.angle_alpha   90.00
_cell.angle_beta   90.00
_cell.angle_gamma   90.00
#
_symmetry.space_group_name_H-M   'P 1'
#
loop_
_entity.id
_entity.type
_entity.pdbx_description
1 polymer ?
#
loop_
_entity_poly.entity_id
_entity_poly.type
_entity_poly.pdbx_seq_one_letter_code
_entity_poly.pdbx_strand_id
1 'polypeptide(L)'
;MILLTSFIMPDFSNPAVWISLLTLTFLEIVLGIDNIIFITIASNRLYLEEQPKARLIGMLLAMVFRIILLFGISTIIAMQEPLFSVNLWWFNGGFSGQALILALGGVFLLYKATNEIHHKLDGENSHDNPEKKPKVSTMQQVITQIALINVVFSFDSILTAVGLTDNLIIMIFSVITSVGIMLVFAGPVSKFVNEHPSIQILGLSFLILIGFMLMTEAAHLAHLKVFDAEIGTIPKGYLYFAIFFSLVVEFLNMRVKKKQKPIQLHGLGEEAKEEGLLD
;
A
#
# COMPACT_ATOMS: atom_id res chain seq x y z
N MET A 1 11.59 31.34 -1.01
CA MET A 1 12.92 31.14 -0.42
C MET A 1 13.29 29.65 -0.26
N ILE A 2 12.34 28.75 -0.03
CA ILE A 2 12.58 27.30 0.11
C ILE A 2 13.11 26.63 -1.17
N LEU A 3 12.69 27.08 -2.37
CA LEU A 3 13.10 26.49 -3.65
C LEU A 3 14.62 26.63 -3.99
N LEU A 4 15.27 27.67 -3.52
CA LEU A 4 16.70 27.91 -3.84
C LEU A 4 17.64 27.05 -2.98
N THR A 5 17.25 26.67 -1.78
CA THR A 5 18.02 25.77 -0.92
C THR A 5 17.85 24.30 -1.29
N SER A 6 16.75 23.94 -1.96
CA SER A 6 16.40 22.57 -2.32
C SER A 6 17.29 21.95 -3.41
N PHE A 7 17.95 22.78 -4.25
CA PHE A 7 18.80 22.33 -5.37
C PHE A 7 20.31 22.44 -5.10
N ILE A 8 20.71 22.70 -3.86
CA ILE A 8 22.14 22.72 -3.52
C ILE A 8 22.63 21.28 -3.53
N MET A 9 23.72 21.04 -4.31
CA MET A 9 24.40 19.73 -4.29
C MET A 9 24.79 19.38 -2.86
N PRO A 10 24.34 18.24 -2.32
CA PRO A 10 24.71 17.83 -0.99
C PRO A 10 26.22 17.57 -0.92
N ASP A 11 26.85 17.98 0.18
CA ASP A 11 28.24 17.67 0.44
C ASP A 11 28.38 16.19 0.86
N PHE A 12 28.70 15.35 -0.09
CA PHE A 12 28.87 13.90 0.14
C PHE A 12 30.07 13.56 1.04
N SER A 13 30.92 14.53 1.38
CA SER A 13 31.96 14.35 2.39
C SER A 13 31.41 14.39 3.81
N ASN A 14 30.21 14.95 3.98
CA ASN A 14 29.55 15.04 5.27
C ASN A 14 28.78 13.74 5.61
N PRO A 15 29.13 13.03 6.72
CA PRO A 15 28.42 11.83 7.13
C PRO A 15 26.92 12.02 7.35
N ALA A 16 26.46 13.21 7.72
CA ALA A 16 25.03 13.51 7.94
C ALA A 16 24.21 13.34 6.66
N VAL A 17 24.79 13.62 5.48
CA VAL A 17 24.14 13.41 4.17
C VAL A 17 23.85 11.94 3.92
N TRP A 18 24.81 11.08 4.22
CA TRP A 18 24.65 9.63 4.09
C TRP A 18 23.62 9.06 5.08
N ILE A 19 23.62 9.56 6.32
CA ILE A 19 22.61 9.16 7.32
C ILE A 19 21.21 9.55 6.82
N SER A 20 21.04 10.76 6.33
CA SER A 20 19.74 11.23 5.78
C SER A 20 19.32 10.39 4.57
N LEU A 21 20.24 10.12 3.63
CA LEU A 21 19.98 9.30 2.45
C LEU A 21 19.57 7.87 2.84
N LEU A 22 20.33 7.23 3.74
CA LEU A 22 20.05 5.87 4.20
C LEU A 22 18.73 5.80 4.95
N THR A 23 18.46 6.76 5.85
CA THR A 23 17.21 6.82 6.61
C THR A 23 16.02 6.98 5.68
N LEU A 24 16.08 7.92 4.74
CA LEU A 24 15.02 8.11 3.75
C LEU A 24 14.84 6.89 2.85
N THR A 25 15.94 6.31 2.35
CA THR A 25 15.87 5.10 1.51
C THR A 25 15.25 3.95 2.27
N PHE A 26 15.62 3.76 3.54
CA PHE A 26 15.04 2.73 4.39
C PHE A 26 13.54 2.96 4.62
N LEU A 27 13.14 4.18 4.95
CA LEU A 27 11.73 4.54 5.11
C LEU A 27 10.95 4.34 3.80
N GLU A 28 11.50 4.74 2.66
CA GLU A 28 10.90 4.54 1.35
C GLU A 28 10.70 3.05 1.03
N ILE A 29 11.65 2.18 1.39
CA ILE A 29 11.52 0.73 1.22
C ILE A 29 10.42 0.19 2.13
N VAL A 30 10.41 0.59 3.41
CA VAL A 30 9.38 0.14 4.36
C VAL A 30 8.00 0.56 3.91
N LEU A 31 7.83 1.83 3.49
CA LEU A 31 6.58 2.37 2.92
C LEU A 31 6.25 1.76 1.54
N GLY A 32 7.23 1.18 0.86
CA GLY A 32 7.07 0.61 -0.47
C GLY A 32 6.70 -0.88 -0.47
N ILE A 33 6.81 -1.59 0.65
CA ILE A 33 6.45 -3.02 0.75
C ILE A 33 4.99 -3.21 0.39
N ASP A 34 4.11 -2.39 0.92
CA ASP A 34 2.67 -2.44 0.64
C ASP A 34 2.38 -2.17 -0.84
N ASN A 35 3.15 -1.27 -1.46
CA ASN A 35 3.06 -0.99 -2.89
C ASN A 35 3.39 -2.22 -3.73
N ILE A 36 4.44 -2.98 -3.37
CA ILE A 36 4.81 -4.22 -4.10
C ILE A 36 3.69 -5.26 -3.99
N ILE A 37 3.14 -5.46 -2.79
CA ILE A 37 2.04 -6.41 -2.57
C ILE A 37 0.83 -5.99 -3.39
N PHE A 38 0.45 -4.70 -3.34
CA PHE A 38 -0.68 -4.19 -4.09
C PHE A 38 -0.47 -4.30 -5.61
N ILE A 39 0.70 -3.90 -6.13
CA ILE A 39 1.04 -4.02 -7.56
C ILE A 39 0.98 -5.49 -7.99
N THR A 40 1.41 -6.43 -7.13
CA THR A 40 1.29 -7.85 -7.38
C THR A 40 -0.17 -8.28 -7.48
N ILE A 41 -1.01 -7.92 -6.50
CA ILE A 41 -2.44 -8.27 -6.49
C ILE A 41 -3.15 -7.68 -7.70
N ALA A 42 -2.88 -6.41 -8.04
CA ALA A 42 -3.46 -5.75 -9.21
C ALA A 42 -3.03 -6.42 -10.52
N SER A 43 -1.74 -6.79 -10.64
CA SER A 43 -1.22 -7.46 -11.84
C SER A 43 -1.73 -8.88 -12.02
N ASN A 44 -2.16 -9.57 -10.94
CA ASN A 44 -2.73 -10.92 -11.01
C ASN A 44 -4.06 -10.99 -11.80
N ARG A 45 -4.67 -9.85 -12.10
CA ARG A 45 -5.84 -9.74 -12.97
C ARG A 45 -5.51 -9.85 -14.48
N LEU A 46 -4.22 -9.90 -14.81
CA LEU A 46 -3.69 -10.05 -16.17
C LEU A 46 -3.27 -11.50 -16.44
N TYR A 47 -3.10 -11.83 -17.70
CA TYR A 47 -2.46 -13.09 -18.08
C TYR A 47 -1.06 -13.20 -17.48
N LEU A 48 -0.63 -14.41 -17.13
CA LEU A 48 0.65 -14.68 -16.46
C LEU A 48 1.87 -14.07 -17.17
N GLU A 49 1.85 -14.06 -18.50
CA GLU A 49 2.92 -13.49 -19.32
C GLU A 49 3.02 -11.96 -19.24
N GLU A 50 1.90 -11.28 -18.94
CA GLU A 50 1.83 -9.83 -18.86
C GLU A 50 2.13 -9.27 -17.46
N GLN A 51 1.96 -10.09 -16.43
CA GLN A 51 2.12 -9.67 -15.03
C GLN A 51 3.50 -9.06 -14.72
N PRO A 52 4.65 -9.63 -15.16
CA PRO A 52 5.95 -9.04 -14.89
C PRO A 52 6.12 -7.65 -15.53
N LYS A 53 5.58 -7.49 -16.75
CA LYS A 53 5.61 -6.20 -17.47
C LYS A 53 4.74 -5.16 -16.76
N ALA A 54 3.54 -5.53 -16.31
CA ALA A 54 2.65 -4.63 -15.57
C ALA A 54 3.29 -4.18 -14.26
N ARG A 55 3.95 -5.07 -13.52
CA ARG A 55 4.68 -4.73 -12.29
C ARG A 55 5.83 -3.77 -12.55
N LEU A 56 6.66 -4.06 -13.56
CA LEU A 56 7.77 -3.19 -13.93
C LEU A 56 7.29 -1.78 -14.31
N ILE A 57 6.32 -1.68 -15.23
CA ILE A 57 5.76 -0.40 -15.68
C ILE A 57 5.11 0.32 -14.51
N GLY A 58 4.36 -0.39 -13.65
CA GLY A 58 3.72 0.18 -12.47
C GLY A 58 4.71 0.81 -11.50
N MET A 59 5.82 0.13 -11.19
CA MET A 59 6.86 0.65 -10.29
C MET A 59 7.65 1.81 -10.90
N LEU A 60 7.98 1.75 -12.19
CA LEU A 60 8.64 2.85 -12.88
C LEU A 60 7.73 4.09 -12.96
N LEU A 61 6.45 3.89 -13.22
CA LEU A 61 5.47 4.98 -13.26
C LEU A 61 5.30 5.60 -11.87
N ALA A 62 5.26 4.79 -10.81
CA ALA A 62 5.26 5.24 -9.43
C ALA A 62 6.47 6.12 -9.11
N MET A 63 7.67 5.70 -9.53
CA MET A 63 8.90 6.47 -9.37
C MET A 63 8.82 7.82 -10.08
N VAL A 64 8.37 7.81 -11.34
CA VAL A 64 8.25 9.04 -12.14
C VAL A 64 7.25 10.00 -11.50
N PHE A 65 6.06 9.54 -11.10
CA PHE A 65 5.09 10.39 -10.42
C PHE A 65 5.62 10.96 -9.11
N ARG A 66 6.34 10.15 -8.33
CA ARG A 66 6.95 10.62 -7.08
C ARG A 66 8.00 11.70 -7.33
N ILE A 67 8.85 11.54 -8.34
CA ILE A 67 9.83 12.56 -8.73
C ILE A 67 9.13 13.84 -9.22
N ILE A 68 8.09 13.73 -10.04
CA ILE A 68 7.31 14.89 -10.49
C ILE A 68 6.67 15.63 -9.30
N LEU A 69 6.10 14.90 -8.35
CA LEU A 69 5.52 15.48 -7.14
C LEU A 69 6.57 16.14 -6.25
N LEU A 70 7.80 15.58 -6.16
CA LEU A 70 8.92 16.21 -5.47
C LEU A 70 9.30 17.56 -6.08
N PHE A 71 9.31 17.69 -7.41
CA PHE A 71 9.48 19.00 -8.06
C PHE A 71 8.33 19.96 -7.77
N GLY A 72 7.12 19.44 -7.58
CA GLY A 72 5.94 20.20 -7.18
C GLY A 72 5.82 20.50 -5.68
N ILE A 73 6.83 20.16 -4.87
CA ILE A 73 6.78 20.19 -3.40
C ILE A 73 6.34 21.54 -2.83
N SER A 74 6.81 22.63 -3.44
CA SER A 74 6.41 24.00 -3.00
C SER A 74 4.92 24.25 -3.20
N THR A 75 4.34 23.71 -4.27
CA THR A 75 2.90 23.78 -4.52
C THR A 75 2.15 22.93 -3.50
N ILE A 76 2.67 21.75 -3.19
CA ILE A 76 2.09 20.85 -2.18
C ILE A 76 2.07 21.53 -0.81
N ILE A 77 3.17 22.16 -0.40
CA ILE A 77 3.24 22.91 0.86
C ILE A 77 2.28 24.11 0.85
N ALA A 78 2.21 24.86 -0.25
CA ALA A 78 1.27 25.98 -0.38
C ALA A 78 -0.22 25.55 -0.28
N MET A 79 -0.54 24.29 -0.56
CA MET A 79 -1.89 23.74 -0.41
C MET A 79 -2.29 23.45 1.05
N GLN A 80 -1.48 23.81 2.04
CA GLN A 80 -1.82 23.67 3.47
C GLN A 80 -2.84 24.71 3.93
N GLU A 81 -2.92 25.86 3.27
CA GLU A 81 -3.91 26.87 3.63
C GLU A 81 -5.34 26.36 3.35
N PRO A 82 -6.29 26.61 4.26
CA PRO A 82 -7.67 26.18 4.08
C PRO A 82 -8.31 26.89 2.88
N LEU A 83 -8.85 26.12 1.95
CA LEU A 83 -9.62 26.62 0.81
C LEU A 83 -11.01 27.10 1.24
N PHE A 84 -11.59 26.40 2.21
CA PHE A 84 -12.85 26.76 2.85
C PHE A 84 -12.90 26.20 4.25
N SER A 85 -13.71 26.81 5.10
CA SER A 85 -13.96 26.35 6.46
C SER A 85 -15.44 26.11 6.68
N VAL A 86 -15.76 25.03 7.40
CA VAL A 86 -17.12 24.69 7.81
C VAL A 86 -17.17 24.84 9.33
N ASN A 87 -18.07 25.70 9.81
CA ASN A 87 -18.27 25.96 11.22
C ASN A 87 -19.73 25.71 11.57
N LEU A 88 -20.01 24.51 12.07
CA LEU A 88 -21.31 24.15 12.66
C LEU A 88 -21.13 23.99 14.18
N TRP A 89 -22.22 24.04 14.92
CA TRP A 89 -22.17 23.91 16.37
C TRP A 89 -21.55 22.59 16.88
N TRP A 90 -21.56 21.53 16.08
CA TRP A 90 -21.04 20.19 16.40
C TRP A 90 -19.88 19.75 15.51
N PHE A 91 -19.56 20.50 14.47
CA PHE A 91 -18.56 20.13 13.45
C PHE A 91 -17.83 21.39 12.97
N ASN A 92 -16.53 21.45 13.24
CA ASN A 92 -15.67 22.54 12.80
C ASN A 92 -14.47 21.99 12.06
N GLY A 93 -14.10 22.60 10.92
CA GLY A 93 -12.92 22.22 10.19
C GLY A 93 -12.57 23.18 9.07
N GLY A 94 -11.28 23.31 8.77
CA GLY A 94 -10.74 24.06 7.64
C GLY A 94 -10.14 23.13 6.61
N PHE A 95 -10.81 22.96 5.47
CA PHE A 95 -10.40 22.02 4.42
C PHE A 95 -9.35 22.63 3.52
N SER A 96 -8.12 22.17 3.62
CA SER A 96 -7.00 22.50 2.75
C SER A 96 -6.96 21.58 1.52
N GLY A 97 -6.24 21.98 0.47
CA GLY A 97 -6.04 21.12 -0.69
C GLY A 97 -5.37 19.78 -0.35
N GLN A 98 -4.42 19.80 0.59
CA GLN A 98 -3.78 18.57 1.09
C GLN A 98 -4.78 17.66 1.80
N ALA A 99 -5.59 18.20 2.70
CA ALA A 99 -6.61 17.43 3.42
C ALA A 99 -7.60 16.76 2.44
N LEU A 100 -8.04 17.48 1.41
CA LEU A 100 -8.95 16.93 0.40
C LEU A 100 -8.31 15.80 -0.42
N ILE A 101 -7.06 15.96 -0.86
CA ILE A 101 -6.35 14.90 -1.61
C ILE A 101 -6.21 13.64 -0.75
N LEU A 102 -5.79 13.77 0.52
CA LEU A 102 -5.65 12.63 1.43
C LEU A 102 -7.01 11.98 1.75
N ALA A 103 -8.05 12.77 1.97
CA ALA A 103 -9.40 12.26 2.20
C ALA A 103 -9.92 11.45 1.01
N LEU A 104 -9.84 12.01 -0.21
CA LEU A 104 -10.25 11.32 -1.43
C LEU A 104 -9.42 10.06 -1.67
N GLY A 105 -8.10 10.13 -1.45
CA GLY A 105 -7.20 8.99 -1.53
C GLY A 105 -7.55 7.90 -0.52
N GLY A 106 -7.80 8.26 0.74
CA GLY A 106 -8.20 7.35 1.80
C GLY A 106 -9.51 6.63 1.47
N VAL A 107 -10.56 7.37 1.07
CA VAL A 107 -11.85 6.80 0.65
C VAL A 107 -11.67 5.87 -0.55
N PHE A 108 -10.87 6.27 -1.54
CA PHE A 108 -10.57 5.44 -2.70
C PHE A 108 -9.89 4.11 -2.31
N LEU A 109 -8.90 4.15 -1.41
CA LEU A 109 -8.22 2.95 -0.92
C LEU A 109 -9.16 2.03 -0.14
N LEU A 110 -9.99 2.57 0.75
CA LEU A 110 -10.97 1.81 1.50
C LEU A 110 -11.96 1.11 0.56
N TYR A 111 -12.53 1.85 -0.39
CA TYR A 111 -13.43 1.28 -1.39
C TYR A 111 -12.75 0.18 -2.19
N LYS A 112 -11.53 0.45 -2.68
CA LYS A 112 -10.81 -0.48 -3.56
C LYS A 112 -10.41 -1.75 -2.82
N ALA A 113 -9.86 -1.63 -1.61
CA ALA A 113 -9.44 -2.78 -0.81
C ALA A 113 -10.65 -3.66 -0.44
N THR A 114 -11.75 -3.05 0.00
CA THR A 114 -12.98 -3.78 0.33
C THR A 114 -13.54 -4.52 -0.88
N ASN A 115 -13.62 -3.85 -2.02
CA ASN A 115 -14.11 -4.47 -3.26
C ASN A 115 -13.20 -5.62 -3.74
N GLU A 116 -11.88 -5.49 -3.58
CA GLU A 116 -10.92 -6.54 -3.94
C GLU A 116 -11.03 -7.77 -3.03
N ILE A 117 -11.23 -7.55 -1.72
CA ILE A 117 -11.47 -8.62 -0.76
C ILE A 117 -12.77 -9.37 -1.13
N HIS A 118 -13.84 -8.63 -1.43
CA HIS A 118 -15.11 -9.22 -1.82
C HIS A 118 -14.97 -10.10 -3.08
N HIS A 119 -14.30 -9.58 -4.11
CA HIS A 119 -14.03 -10.38 -5.32
C HIS A 119 -13.21 -11.65 -5.07
N LYS A 120 -12.26 -11.61 -4.15
CA LYS A 120 -11.46 -12.80 -3.81
C LYS A 120 -12.27 -13.84 -3.06
N LEU A 121 -13.15 -13.43 -2.15
CA LEU A 121 -14.00 -14.34 -1.38
C LEU A 121 -15.12 -14.93 -2.24
N ASP A 122 -15.72 -14.16 -3.14
CA ASP A 122 -16.75 -14.63 -4.06
C ASP A 122 -16.18 -15.57 -5.14
N GLY A 123 -14.93 -15.36 -5.56
CA GLY A 123 -14.27 -16.21 -6.55
C GLY A 123 -14.08 -17.65 -6.08
N GLU A 124 -13.93 -17.88 -4.77
CA GLU A 124 -13.87 -19.22 -4.18
C GLU A 124 -15.21 -19.97 -4.23
N ASN A 125 -16.33 -19.21 -4.20
CA ASN A 125 -17.69 -19.78 -4.26
C ASN A 125 -18.22 -19.99 -5.70
N SER A 126 -17.47 -19.56 -6.73
CA SER A 126 -17.91 -19.59 -8.13
C SER A 126 -17.64 -20.93 -8.84
N HIS A 127 -17.19 -21.97 -8.14
CA HIS A 127 -17.01 -23.31 -8.72
C HIS A 127 -18.32 -23.98 -9.20
N ASP A 128 -19.49 -23.43 -8.79
CA ASP A 128 -20.79 -24.00 -9.17
C ASP A 128 -21.41 -23.43 -10.47
N ASN A 129 -20.76 -22.47 -11.14
CA ASN A 129 -21.32 -21.89 -12.36
C ASN A 129 -20.28 -21.81 -13.50
N PRO A 130 -20.22 -22.80 -14.41
CA PRO A 130 -19.21 -22.89 -15.48
C PRO A 130 -19.26 -21.76 -16.52
N GLU A 131 -20.28 -20.91 -16.51
CA GLU A 131 -20.49 -19.87 -17.54
C GLU A 131 -19.82 -18.51 -17.20
N LYS A 132 -19.36 -18.29 -15.98
CA LYS A 132 -18.64 -17.03 -15.63
C LYS A 132 -17.15 -17.21 -15.81
N LYS A 133 -16.66 -17.03 -17.03
CA LYS A 133 -15.21 -16.85 -17.28
C LYS A 133 -14.70 -15.68 -16.45
N PRO A 134 -13.56 -15.82 -15.75
CA PRO A 134 -12.95 -14.72 -15.01
C PRO A 134 -12.72 -13.56 -15.97
N LYS A 135 -13.24 -12.37 -15.65
CA LYS A 135 -12.99 -11.15 -16.44
C LYS A 135 -11.52 -10.79 -16.33
N VAL A 136 -10.74 -11.13 -17.35
CA VAL A 136 -9.35 -10.67 -17.47
C VAL A 136 -9.38 -9.16 -17.70
N SER A 137 -8.67 -8.42 -16.86
CA SER A 137 -8.51 -6.96 -17.00
C SER A 137 -7.55 -6.65 -18.14
N THR A 138 -7.69 -5.48 -18.75
CA THR A 138 -6.72 -5.02 -19.74
C THR A 138 -5.48 -4.45 -19.04
N MET A 139 -4.32 -4.54 -19.69
CA MET A 139 -3.06 -3.95 -19.22
C MET A 139 -3.24 -2.47 -18.83
N GLN A 140 -3.96 -1.71 -19.66
CA GLN A 140 -4.21 -0.29 -19.41
C GLN A 140 -5.02 -0.05 -18.12
N GLN A 141 -6.06 -0.85 -17.87
CA GLN A 141 -6.87 -0.73 -16.65
C GLN A 141 -6.02 -1.00 -15.40
N VAL A 142 -5.18 -2.04 -15.44
CA VAL A 142 -4.31 -2.40 -14.32
C VAL A 142 -3.26 -1.32 -14.08
N ILE A 143 -2.59 -0.81 -15.13
CA ILE A 143 -1.59 0.26 -15.00
C ILE A 143 -2.24 1.54 -14.47
N THR A 144 -3.42 1.93 -14.97
CA THR A 144 -4.14 3.10 -14.46
C THR A 144 -4.49 2.95 -12.98
N GLN A 145 -4.94 1.77 -12.57
CA GLN A 145 -5.24 1.49 -11.17
C GLN A 145 -3.98 1.59 -10.30
N ILE A 146 -2.86 0.99 -10.74
CA ILE A 146 -1.57 1.07 -10.05
C ILE A 146 -1.13 2.54 -9.95
N ALA A 147 -1.25 3.30 -11.05
CA ALA A 147 -0.87 4.71 -11.09
C ALA A 147 -1.66 5.57 -10.09
N LEU A 148 -2.98 5.41 -10.05
CA LEU A 148 -3.85 6.17 -9.14
C LEU A 148 -3.48 5.93 -7.68
N ILE A 149 -3.28 4.67 -7.30
CA ILE A 149 -2.91 4.31 -5.93
C ILE A 149 -1.52 4.83 -5.58
N ASN A 150 -0.56 4.72 -6.51
CA ASN A 150 0.79 5.24 -6.30
C ASN A 150 0.82 6.77 -6.14
N VAL A 151 -0.03 7.52 -6.82
CA VAL A 151 -0.16 8.97 -6.61
C VAL A 151 -0.58 9.28 -5.18
N VAL A 152 -1.57 8.56 -4.65
CA VAL A 152 -2.03 8.72 -3.26
C VAL A 152 -0.92 8.43 -2.27
N PHE A 153 -0.23 7.28 -2.41
CA PHE A 153 0.89 6.91 -1.54
C PHE A 153 2.08 7.87 -1.67
N SER A 154 2.34 8.36 -2.88
CA SER A 154 3.44 9.31 -3.11
C SER A 154 3.20 10.63 -2.41
N PHE A 155 1.95 11.09 -2.32
CA PHE A 155 1.63 12.31 -1.62
C PHE A 155 1.98 12.23 -0.13
N ASP A 156 1.57 11.16 0.56
CA ASP A 156 1.88 10.93 1.97
C ASP A 156 3.38 10.75 2.23
N SER A 157 4.07 9.98 1.38
CA SER A 157 5.50 9.74 1.53
C SER A 157 6.35 11.00 1.32
N ILE A 158 5.95 11.89 0.40
CA ILE A 158 6.62 13.17 0.18
C ILE A 158 6.47 14.08 1.38
N LEU A 159 5.28 14.19 1.97
CA LEU A 159 5.08 14.95 3.21
C LEU A 159 5.98 14.44 4.34
N THR A 160 6.16 13.13 4.44
CA THR A 160 7.07 12.50 5.39
C THR A 160 8.53 12.83 5.09
N ALA A 161 8.95 12.77 3.83
CA ALA A 161 10.32 13.04 3.40
C ALA A 161 10.73 14.50 3.68
N VAL A 162 9.82 15.45 3.44
CA VAL A 162 10.04 16.89 3.76
C VAL A 162 10.29 17.12 5.24
N GLY A 163 9.64 16.33 6.10
CA GLY A 163 9.87 16.41 7.56
C GLY A 163 11.26 15.92 8.00
N LEU A 164 12.00 15.21 7.13
CA LEU A 164 13.30 14.62 7.44
C LEU A 164 14.47 15.34 6.80
N THR A 165 14.30 15.96 5.64
CA THR A 165 15.35 16.70 4.94
C THR A 165 14.75 17.77 4.03
N ASP A 166 15.46 18.91 3.93
CA ASP A 166 15.10 20.00 3.00
C ASP A 166 15.80 19.84 1.63
N ASN A 167 16.65 18.82 1.46
CA ASN A 167 17.43 18.66 0.25
C ASN A 167 16.74 17.75 -0.76
N LEU A 168 16.23 18.36 -1.83
CA LEU A 168 15.50 17.65 -2.90
C LEU A 168 16.34 16.59 -3.60
N ILE A 169 17.63 16.81 -3.74
CA ILE A 169 18.54 15.87 -4.40
C ILE A 169 18.65 14.58 -3.58
N ILE A 170 18.77 14.70 -2.26
CA ILE A 170 18.79 13.51 -1.37
C ILE A 170 17.47 12.75 -1.47
N MET A 171 16.32 13.45 -1.51
CA MET A 171 15.01 12.81 -1.69
C MET A 171 14.91 12.06 -3.02
N ILE A 172 15.35 12.66 -4.14
CA ILE A 172 15.33 12.02 -5.46
C ILE A 172 16.22 10.78 -5.48
N PHE A 173 17.45 10.86 -4.94
CA PHE A 173 18.36 9.72 -4.86
C PHE A 173 17.77 8.59 -3.99
N SER A 174 17.13 8.95 -2.88
CA SER A 174 16.42 7.99 -2.01
C SER A 174 15.33 7.25 -2.78
N VAL A 175 14.47 7.96 -3.52
CA VAL A 175 13.40 7.37 -4.34
C VAL A 175 13.96 6.44 -5.43
N ILE A 176 14.99 6.87 -6.15
CA ILE A 176 15.59 6.04 -7.21
C ILE A 176 16.21 4.77 -6.61
N THR A 177 16.94 4.91 -5.51
CA THR A 177 17.60 3.77 -4.84
C THR A 177 16.58 2.80 -4.27
N SER A 178 15.54 3.29 -3.57
CA SER A 178 14.49 2.46 -3.00
C SER A 178 13.70 1.70 -4.06
N VAL A 179 13.30 2.37 -5.15
CA VAL A 179 12.60 1.70 -6.27
C VAL A 179 13.51 0.70 -6.97
N GLY A 180 14.80 1.01 -7.14
CA GLY A 180 15.78 0.06 -7.66
C GLY A 180 15.85 -1.22 -6.83
N ILE A 181 15.92 -1.09 -5.50
CA ILE A 181 15.89 -2.22 -4.58
C ILE A 181 14.56 -2.97 -4.68
N MET A 182 13.43 -2.25 -4.67
CA MET A 182 12.09 -2.86 -4.80
C MET A 182 11.93 -3.63 -6.10
N LEU A 183 12.47 -3.15 -7.22
CA LEU A 183 12.45 -3.85 -8.51
C LEU A 183 13.17 -5.20 -8.46
N VAL A 184 14.30 -5.28 -7.77
CA VAL A 184 15.05 -6.54 -7.59
C VAL A 184 14.22 -7.54 -6.77
N PHE A 185 13.53 -7.09 -5.72
CA PHE A 185 12.75 -7.94 -4.85
C PHE A 185 11.31 -8.20 -5.34
N ALA A 186 10.82 -7.45 -6.31
CA ALA A 186 9.44 -7.55 -6.80
C ALA A 186 9.08 -8.96 -7.33
N GLY A 187 10.00 -9.62 -8.03
CA GLY A 187 9.80 -10.99 -8.51
C GLY A 187 9.63 -12.00 -7.38
N PRO A 188 10.62 -12.14 -6.48
CA PRO A 188 10.54 -13.03 -5.32
C PRO A 188 9.32 -12.75 -4.43
N VAL A 189 9.04 -11.47 -4.12
CA VAL A 189 7.88 -11.09 -3.30
C VAL A 189 6.58 -11.46 -3.99
N SER A 190 6.45 -11.17 -5.29
CA SER A 190 5.26 -11.53 -6.05
C SER A 190 5.01 -13.03 -6.08
N LYS A 191 6.06 -13.84 -6.28
CA LYS A 191 5.95 -15.30 -6.21
C LYS A 191 5.46 -15.75 -4.84
N PHE A 192 6.06 -15.24 -3.77
CA PHE A 192 5.67 -15.55 -2.40
C PHE A 192 4.21 -15.18 -2.11
N VAL A 193 3.78 -13.98 -2.51
CA VAL A 193 2.39 -13.52 -2.34
C VAL A 193 1.42 -14.41 -3.12
N ASN A 194 1.78 -14.86 -4.32
CA ASN A 194 0.92 -15.70 -5.15
C ASN A 194 0.79 -17.13 -4.62
N GLU A 195 1.84 -17.64 -3.98
CA GLU A 195 1.84 -18.97 -3.35
C GLU A 195 1.07 -18.99 -2.01
N HIS A 196 0.76 -17.82 -1.43
CA HIS A 196 0.13 -17.70 -0.11
C HIS A 196 -1.11 -16.79 -0.14
N PRO A 197 -2.33 -17.32 -0.41
CA PRO A 197 -3.56 -16.53 -0.45
C PRO A 197 -3.84 -15.72 0.81
N SER A 198 -3.48 -16.25 1.99
CA SER A 198 -3.60 -15.53 3.26
C SER A 198 -2.81 -14.22 3.27
N ILE A 199 -1.60 -14.21 2.66
CA ILE A 199 -0.78 -13.00 2.53
C ILE A 199 -1.45 -11.98 1.60
N GLN A 200 -2.16 -12.42 0.57
CA GLN A 200 -2.89 -11.51 -0.30
C GLN A 200 -4.03 -10.80 0.43
N ILE A 201 -4.80 -11.56 1.24
CA ILE A 201 -5.90 -10.98 2.05
C ILE A 201 -5.31 -10.04 3.11
N LEU A 202 -4.20 -10.44 3.74
CA LEU A 202 -3.50 -9.60 4.71
C LEU A 202 -3.01 -8.29 4.08
N GLY A 203 -2.44 -8.33 2.88
CA GLY A 203 -2.02 -7.13 2.13
C GLY A 203 -3.20 -6.21 1.80
N LEU A 204 -4.36 -6.76 1.43
CA LEU A 204 -5.58 -5.97 1.22
C LEU A 204 -6.10 -5.36 2.52
N SER A 205 -5.98 -6.07 3.65
CA SER A 205 -6.32 -5.55 4.98
C SER A 205 -5.40 -4.38 5.37
N PHE A 206 -4.12 -4.43 4.99
CA PHE A 206 -3.21 -3.28 5.18
C PHE A 206 -3.63 -2.07 4.35
N LEU A 207 -4.14 -2.27 3.12
CA LEU A 207 -4.69 -1.15 2.34
C LEU A 207 -5.89 -0.49 3.03
N ILE A 208 -6.75 -1.26 3.70
CA ILE A 208 -7.84 -0.69 4.51
C ILE A 208 -7.26 0.14 5.66
N LEU A 209 -6.26 -0.40 6.37
CA LEU A 209 -5.62 0.29 7.49
C LEU A 209 -4.94 1.59 7.05
N ILE A 210 -4.24 1.57 5.90
CA ILE A 210 -3.62 2.76 5.32
C ILE A 210 -4.69 3.77 4.87
N GLY A 211 -5.75 3.31 4.20
CA GLY A 211 -6.86 4.18 3.81
C GLY A 211 -7.50 4.89 5.01
N PHE A 212 -7.68 4.17 6.12
CA PHE A 212 -8.16 4.76 7.37
C PHE A 212 -7.16 5.77 7.95
N MET A 213 -5.86 5.45 7.94
CA MET A 213 -4.82 6.36 8.40
C MET A 213 -4.79 7.66 7.58
N LEU A 214 -4.92 7.58 6.25
CA LEU A 214 -5.01 8.77 5.38
C LEU A 214 -6.25 9.63 5.70
N MET A 215 -7.38 9.00 6.06
CA MET A 215 -8.58 9.72 6.50
C MET A 215 -8.35 10.47 7.81
N THR A 216 -7.67 9.86 8.79
CA THR A 216 -7.34 10.53 10.05
C THR A 216 -6.31 11.65 9.85
N GLU A 217 -5.33 11.47 8.97
CA GLU A 217 -4.37 12.51 8.59
C GLU A 217 -5.06 13.69 7.91
N ALA A 218 -5.99 13.42 6.98
CA ALA A 218 -6.80 14.45 6.33
C ALA A 218 -7.64 15.23 7.33
N ALA A 219 -8.25 14.54 8.29
CA ALA A 219 -9.03 15.16 9.36
C ALA A 219 -8.17 16.06 10.26
N HIS A 220 -6.97 15.61 10.59
CA HIS A 220 -6.00 16.40 11.37
C HIS A 220 -5.55 17.64 10.61
N LEU A 221 -5.17 17.52 9.34
CA LEU A 221 -4.79 18.67 8.50
C LEU A 221 -5.93 19.66 8.29
N ALA A 222 -7.18 19.20 8.36
CA ALA A 222 -8.36 20.04 8.35
C ALA A 222 -8.68 20.65 9.74
N HIS A 223 -7.88 20.36 10.79
CA HIS A 223 -8.20 20.71 12.17
C HIS A 223 -9.64 20.34 12.57
N LEU A 224 -10.06 19.15 12.14
CA LEU A 224 -11.44 18.71 12.28
C LEU A 224 -11.78 18.46 13.74
N LYS A 225 -12.83 19.14 14.22
CA LYS A 225 -13.38 18.96 15.56
C LYS A 225 -14.82 18.46 15.46
N VAL A 226 -15.12 17.42 16.20
CA VAL A 226 -16.47 16.85 16.35
C VAL A 226 -16.84 16.94 17.82
N PHE A 227 -17.91 17.70 18.16
CA PHE A 227 -18.28 18.00 19.55
C PHE A 227 -17.10 18.50 20.40
N ASP A 228 -16.35 19.47 19.87
CA ASP A 228 -15.13 20.05 20.48
C ASP A 228 -13.94 19.07 20.67
N ALA A 229 -14.09 17.80 20.32
CA ALA A 229 -12.98 16.84 20.30
C ALA A 229 -12.21 16.93 18.96
N GLU A 230 -10.93 17.23 19.01
CA GLU A 230 -10.08 17.26 17.83
C GLU A 230 -9.70 15.84 17.38
N ILE A 231 -9.83 15.58 16.08
CA ILE A 231 -9.38 14.31 15.50
C ILE A 231 -7.87 14.38 15.31
N GLY A 232 -7.14 13.60 16.10
CA GLY A 232 -5.69 13.49 16.02
C GLY A 232 -5.23 12.53 14.94
N THR A 233 -3.93 12.60 14.59
CA THR A 233 -3.27 11.65 13.70
C THR A 233 -2.96 10.35 14.42
N ILE A 234 -2.94 9.26 13.66
CA ILE A 234 -2.41 7.98 14.11
C ILE A 234 -0.91 7.97 13.77
N PRO A 235 0.00 7.90 14.78
CA PRO A 235 1.42 7.80 14.49
C PRO A 235 1.75 6.60 13.61
N LYS A 236 2.49 6.80 12.53
CA LYS A 236 2.85 5.76 11.54
C LYS A 236 3.51 4.53 12.17
N GLY A 237 4.17 4.70 13.31
CA GLY A 237 4.76 3.59 14.07
C GLY A 237 3.76 2.51 14.48
N TYR A 238 2.52 2.87 14.80
CA TYR A 238 1.47 1.88 15.12
C TYR A 238 1.06 1.06 13.90
N LEU A 239 0.99 1.71 12.73
CA LEU A 239 0.75 1.03 11.47
C LEU A 239 1.83 0.00 11.16
N TYR A 240 3.11 0.41 11.24
CA TYR A 240 4.24 -0.49 10.97
C TYR A 240 4.32 -1.64 11.96
N PHE A 241 4.03 -1.37 13.24
CA PHE A 241 3.93 -2.42 14.23
C PHE A 241 2.81 -3.42 13.90
N ALA A 242 1.62 -2.93 13.53
CA ALA A 242 0.50 -3.80 13.18
C ALA A 242 0.82 -4.68 11.96
N ILE A 243 1.42 -4.11 10.91
CA ILE A 243 1.86 -4.83 9.71
C ILE A 243 2.89 -5.90 10.08
N PHE A 244 3.95 -5.50 10.79
CA PHE A 244 5.01 -6.41 11.21
C PHE A 244 4.49 -7.55 12.07
N PHE A 245 3.69 -7.24 13.08
CA PHE A 245 3.08 -8.23 13.98
C PHE A 245 2.21 -9.23 13.20
N SER A 246 1.34 -8.73 12.31
CA SER A 246 0.48 -9.56 11.48
C SER A 246 1.25 -10.49 10.56
N LEU A 247 2.35 -10.00 9.94
CA LEU A 247 3.23 -10.82 9.11
C LEU A 247 3.93 -11.91 9.93
N VAL A 248 4.41 -11.58 11.14
CA VAL A 248 5.02 -12.57 12.04
C VAL A 248 4.03 -13.66 12.42
N VAL A 249 2.80 -13.27 12.80
CA VAL A 249 1.74 -14.23 13.16
C VAL A 249 1.42 -15.13 11.96
N GLU A 250 1.27 -14.56 10.76
CA GLU A 250 0.98 -15.36 9.56
C GLU A 250 2.13 -16.30 9.20
N PHE A 251 3.36 -15.85 9.34
CA PHE A 251 4.53 -16.72 9.16
C PHE A 251 4.56 -17.90 10.15
N LEU A 252 4.19 -17.67 11.41
CA LEU A 252 4.06 -18.74 12.40
C LEU A 252 2.92 -19.71 12.03
N ASN A 253 1.76 -19.18 11.59
CA ASN A 253 0.63 -19.99 11.14
C ASN A 253 1.01 -20.89 9.96
N MET A 254 1.74 -20.34 8.97
CA MET A 254 2.23 -21.13 7.83
C MET A 254 3.18 -22.25 8.28
N ARG A 255 4.05 -22.00 9.27
CA ARG A 255 4.92 -23.06 9.83
C ARG A 255 4.14 -24.15 10.54
N VAL A 256 3.12 -23.79 11.30
CA VAL A 256 2.25 -24.74 12.01
C VAL A 256 1.48 -25.60 11.00
N LYS A 257 0.86 -24.99 9.99
CA LYS A 257 0.14 -25.70 8.93
C LYS A 257 1.01 -26.69 8.15
N LYS A 258 2.28 -26.36 7.87
CA LYS A 258 3.22 -27.29 7.21
C LYS A 258 3.56 -28.51 8.06
N LYS A 259 3.44 -28.45 9.38
CA LYS A 259 3.69 -29.57 10.29
C LYS A 259 2.47 -30.47 10.52
N GLN A 260 1.28 -29.97 10.23
CA GLN A 260 0.07 -30.79 10.30
C GLN A 260 0.07 -31.72 9.07
N LYS A 261 0.25 -33.03 9.30
CA LYS A 261 -0.04 -34.02 8.28
C LYS A 261 -1.51 -33.85 7.89
N PRO A 262 -1.85 -33.95 6.57
CA PRO A 262 -3.26 -34.00 6.18
C PRO A 262 -3.93 -35.08 7.06
N ILE A 263 -4.97 -34.73 7.77
CA ILE A 263 -5.84 -35.72 8.40
C ILE A 263 -6.41 -36.47 7.21
N GLN A 264 -5.92 -37.68 6.96
CA GLN A 264 -6.61 -38.61 6.08
C GLN A 264 -7.92 -38.89 6.80
N LEU A 265 -8.99 -38.24 6.34
CA LEU A 265 -10.33 -38.67 6.67
C LEU A 265 -10.42 -40.05 6.00
N HIS A 266 -10.29 -41.09 6.83
CA HIS A 266 -10.70 -42.42 6.41
C HIS A 266 -12.15 -42.27 6.01
N GLY A 267 -12.42 -42.38 4.72
CA GLY A 267 -13.80 -42.30 4.22
C GLY A 267 -14.58 -43.44 4.83
N LEU A 268 -15.79 -43.15 5.31
CA LEU A 268 -16.73 -44.15 5.84
C LEU A 268 -16.84 -45.39 4.93
N GLY A 269 -16.45 -45.29 3.65
CA GLY A 269 -16.37 -46.39 2.70
C GLY A 269 -15.18 -47.35 2.89
N GLU A 270 -14.06 -46.91 3.53
CA GLU A 270 -12.95 -47.82 3.84
C GLU A 270 -13.20 -48.56 5.14
N GLU A 271 -13.79 -47.90 6.14
CA GLU A 271 -14.23 -48.56 7.38
C GLU A 271 -15.34 -49.59 7.11
N ALA A 272 -16.28 -49.25 6.22
CA ALA A 272 -17.37 -50.20 5.80
C ALA A 272 -16.85 -51.38 5.03
N LYS A 273 -15.70 -51.28 4.29
CA LYS A 273 -15.03 -52.39 3.64
C LYS A 273 -14.23 -53.25 4.61
N GLU A 274 -13.54 -52.63 5.59
CA GLU A 274 -12.84 -53.38 6.64
C GLU A 274 -13.81 -54.12 7.58
N GLU A 275 -14.99 -53.57 7.81
CA GLU A 275 -16.05 -54.23 8.61
C GLU A 275 -16.88 -55.23 7.78
N GLY A 276 -16.61 -55.41 6.49
CA GLY A 276 -17.32 -56.38 5.65
C GLY A 276 -18.80 -56.05 5.39
N LEU A 277 -19.16 -54.75 5.51
CA LEU A 277 -20.49 -54.24 5.27
C LEU A 277 -20.77 -53.85 3.83
N LEU A 278 -19.74 -53.80 2.97
CA LEU A 278 -19.80 -53.55 1.52
C LEU A 278 -18.94 -54.58 0.79
N ASP A 279 -19.54 -55.31 -0.16
CA ASP A 279 -18.86 -56.23 -1.08
C ASP A 279 -18.06 -55.47 -2.17
#